data_b6f363290d1b52a91c2dc47cd079fa64
#
_entry.id   b6f363290d1b52a91c2dc47cd079fa64
#
_cell.length_a   1.000
_cell.length_b   1.000
_cell.length_c   1.000
_cell.angle_alpha   90.00
_cell.angle_beta   90.00
_cell.angle_gamma   90.00
#
_symmetry.space_group_name_H-M   'P 1'
#
loop_
_entity.id
_entity.type
_entity.pdbx_description
1 polymer ?
#
loop_
_entity_poly.entity_id
_entity_poly.type
_entity_poly.pdbx_seq_one_letter_code
_entity_poly.pdbx_strand_id
1 'polypeptide(L)'
;VTTPVLTPEQADPVLGPKLQSFLACVCAELAQAGRPVCACCLVWGASAPPADFCDCDCEGGGHGQAYVRVVRLDPQATGNRTTMMKCQPIRVRAWIEAGVYRCVPVGGEEPPTCDERTESAWGFIRDARALRTAVACCDALKKDRIEFMSQDPSSVSGGCSGVSVQFTIDL
;
A
#
# COMPACT_ATOMS: atom_id res chain seq x y z
N VAL A 1 -0.23 -24.86 17.51
CA VAL A 1 -1.44 -24.95 16.65
C VAL A 1 -1.23 -23.98 15.51
N THR A 2 -0.87 -24.47 14.31
CA THR A 2 -0.75 -23.65 13.10
C THR A 2 -2.17 -23.37 12.60
N THR A 3 -2.60 -22.12 12.71
CA THR A 3 -3.86 -21.69 12.09
C THR A 3 -3.70 -21.81 10.56
N PRO A 4 -4.63 -22.46 9.84
CA PRO A 4 -4.55 -22.53 8.40
C PRO A 4 -4.59 -21.12 7.80
N VAL A 5 -3.66 -20.81 6.90
CA VAL A 5 -3.65 -19.54 6.18
C VAL A 5 -4.76 -19.58 5.13
N LEU A 6 -5.73 -18.66 5.23
CA LEU A 6 -6.80 -18.53 4.25
C LEU A 6 -6.24 -18.10 2.89
N THR A 7 -6.78 -18.66 1.81
CA THR A 7 -6.51 -18.12 0.48
C THR A 7 -7.24 -16.79 0.25
N PRO A 8 -6.80 -15.94 -0.68
CA PRO A 8 -7.51 -14.70 -1.01
C PRO A 8 -8.98 -14.90 -1.34
N GLU A 9 -9.31 -15.96 -2.09
CA GLU A 9 -10.68 -16.30 -2.49
C GLU A 9 -11.54 -16.79 -1.30
N GLN A 10 -10.90 -17.43 -0.33
CA GLN A 10 -11.58 -17.86 0.90
C GLN A 10 -11.86 -16.69 1.84
N ALA A 11 -11.02 -15.65 1.80
CA ALA A 11 -11.22 -14.43 2.59
C ALA A 11 -12.35 -13.58 1.99
N ASP A 12 -12.27 -13.26 0.70
CA ASP A 12 -13.31 -12.59 -0.08
C ASP A 12 -13.10 -12.92 -1.57
N PRO A 13 -14.08 -13.51 -2.26
CA PRO A 13 -13.91 -14.00 -3.63
C PRO A 13 -13.72 -12.90 -4.67
N VAL A 14 -14.04 -11.64 -4.36
CA VAL A 14 -13.90 -10.49 -5.27
C VAL A 14 -12.71 -9.63 -4.87
N LEU A 15 -12.67 -9.18 -3.63
CA LEU A 15 -11.64 -8.25 -3.14
C LEU A 15 -10.30 -8.96 -2.91
N GLY A 16 -10.31 -10.17 -2.35
CA GLY A 16 -9.09 -10.90 -1.99
C GLY A 16 -8.12 -11.08 -3.16
N PRO A 17 -8.53 -11.67 -4.30
CA PRO A 17 -7.67 -11.82 -5.47
C PRO A 17 -7.18 -10.49 -6.05
N LYS A 18 -8.04 -9.44 -6.03
CA LYS A 18 -7.65 -8.11 -6.48
C LYS A 18 -6.54 -7.51 -5.62
N LEU A 19 -6.67 -7.58 -4.31
CA LEU A 19 -5.65 -7.07 -3.38
C LEU A 19 -4.33 -7.82 -3.52
N GLN A 20 -4.38 -9.16 -3.64
CA GLN A 20 -3.18 -9.96 -3.84
C GLN A 20 -2.45 -9.60 -5.14
N SER A 21 -3.20 -9.46 -6.24
CA SER A 21 -2.64 -9.08 -7.54
C SER A 21 -2.13 -7.64 -7.53
N PHE A 22 -2.85 -6.73 -6.88
CA PHE A 22 -2.41 -5.34 -6.75
C PHE A 22 -1.14 -5.22 -5.91
N LEU A 23 -1.01 -5.97 -4.82
CA LEU A 23 0.22 -6.04 -4.03
C LEU A 23 1.40 -6.49 -4.89
N ALA A 24 1.22 -7.52 -5.73
CA ALA A 24 2.25 -7.95 -6.66
C ALA A 24 2.64 -6.84 -7.66
N CYS A 25 1.67 -6.08 -8.18
CA CYS A 25 1.93 -4.92 -9.04
C CYS A 25 2.78 -3.86 -8.31
N VAL A 26 2.42 -3.52 -7.07
CA VAL A 26 3.17 -2.53 -6.26
C VAL A 26 4.64 -2.95 -6.12
N CYS A 27 4.88 -4.21 -5.77
CA CYS A 27 6.25 -4.71 -5.58
C CYS A 27 7.03 -4.76 -6.89
N ALA A 28 6.38 -5.14 -8.00
CA ALA A 28 6.98 -5.14 -9.31
C ALA A 28 7.38 -3.74 -9.79
N GLU A 29 6.49 -2.74 -9.61
CA GLU A 29 6.77 -1.36 -10.00
C GLU A 29 7.91 -0.73 -9.18
N LEU A 30 7.97 -1.02 -7.87
CA LEU A 30 9.10 -0.59 -7.03
C LEU A 30 10.42 -1.23 -7.51
N ALA A 31 10.41 -2.51 -7.84
CA ALA A 31 11.58 -3.21 -8.38
C ALA A 31 12.01 -2.64 -9.75
N GLN A 32 11.07 -2.39 -10.66
CA GLN A 32 11.33 -1.77 -11.96
C GLN A 32 11.88 -0.33 -11.83
N ALA A 33 11.46 0.39 -10.81
CA ALA A 33 12.02 1.69 -10.48
C ALA A 33 13.45 1.61 -9.92
N GLY A 34 14.04 0.41 -9.82
CA GLY A 34 15.36 0.18 -9.24
C GLY A 34 15.38 0.32 -7.72
N ARG A 35 14.23 0.15 -7.07
CA ARG A 35 14.06 0.27 -5.62
C ARG A 35 13.28 -0.92 -5.05
N PRO A 36 13.80 -2.17 -5.19
CA PRO A 36 13.14 -3.33 -4.63
C PRO A 36 12.96 -3.21 -3.12
N VAL A 37 11.98 -3.91 -2.58
CA VAL A 37 11.69 -3.97 -1.15
C VAL A 37 12.00 -5.34 -0.59
N CYS A 38 12.23 -5.41 0.73
CA CYS A 38 12.48 -6.67 1.43
C CYS A 38 11.22 -7.49 1.65
N ALA A 39 10.10 -6.82 1.85
CA ALA A 39 8.82 -7.45 2.11
C ALA A 39 7.67 -6.70 1.44
N CYS A 40 6.66 -7.48 1.06
CA CYS A 40 5.41 -6.98 0.49
C CYS A 40 4.27 -7.64 1.24
N CYS A 41 3.46 -6.85 1.94
CA CYS A 41 2.45 -7.37 2.86
C CYS A 41 1.07 -6.79 2.59
N LEU A 42 0.04 -7.65 2.67
CA LEU A 42 -1.32 -7.20 2.86
C LEU A 42 -1.55 -6.93 4.35
N VAL A 43 -2.11 -5.78 4.66
CA VAL A 43 -2.38 -5.35 6.03
C VAL A 43 -3.83 -4.94 6.16
N TRP A 44 -4.42 -5.25 7.30
CA TRP A 44 -5.76 -4.81 7.66
C TRP A 44 -5.70 -3.85 8.84
N GLY A 45 -6.38 -2.72 8.77
CA GLY A 45 -6.49 -1.83 9.91
C GLY A 45 -6.59 -0.35 9.56
N ALA A 46 -7.01 0.42 10.55
CA ALA A 46 -7.24 1.86 10.40
C ALA A 46 -5.94 2.67 10.27
N SER A 47 -4.81 2.15 10.74
CA SER A 47 -3.49 2.78 10.63
C SER A 47 -2.58 1.98 9.71
N ALA A 48 -1.67 2.67 9.04
CA ALA A 48 -0.58 2.03 8.31
C ALA A 48 0.28 1.17 9.26
N PRO A 49 0.98 0.16 8.75
CA PRO A 49 1.93 -0.60 9.57
C PRO A 49 2.88 0.34 10.31
N PRO A 50 3.31 -0.02 11.53
CA PRO A 50 4.29 0.78 12.25
C PRO A 50 5.54 0.99 11.40
N ALA A 51 5.99 2.23 11.30
CA ALA A 51 7.21 2.58 10.59
C ALA A 51 8.49 2.08 11.29
N ASP A 52 8.36 1.45 12.46
CA ASP A 52 9.48 0.95 13.24
C ASP A 52 10.15 -0.31 12.64
N PHE A 53 9.55 -0.88 11.59
CA PHE A 53 10.04 -2.07 10.89
C PHE A 53 10.15 -1.79 9.41
N CYS A 54 11.09 -0.97 9.01
CA CYS A 54 11.28 -0.71 7.58
C CYS A 54 12.33 -1.60 6.91
N ASP A 55 12.87 -2.60 7.57
CA ASP A 55 13.91 -3.51 7.04
C ASP A 55 14.92 -2.76 6.15
N CYS A 56 15.97 -2.24 6.80
CA CYS A 56 16.89 -1.36 6.10
C CYS A 56 17.71 -2.08 5.04
N ASP A 57 18.05 -3.33 5.31
CA ASP A 57 18.81 -4.19 4.40
C ASP A 57 18.33 -5.63 4.50
N CYS A 58 18.14 -6.28 3.36
CA CYS A 58 17.82 -7.70 3.31
C CYS A 58 18.67 -8.44 2.28
N GLU A 59 18.74 -9.75 2.42
CA GLU A 59 19.35 -10.62 1.41
C GLU A 59 18.62 -10.42 0.07
N GLY A 60 19.39 -10.08 -0.99
CA GLY A 60 18.84 -9.79 -2.32
C GLY A 60 18.82 -8.31 -2.70
N GLY A 61 19.36 -7.41 -1.85
CA GLY A 61 19.55 -5.99 -2.19
C GLY A 61 18.27 -5.16 -2.17
N GLY A 62 17.22 -5.64 -1.51
CA GLY A 62 16.02 -4.87 -1.25
C GLY A 62 16.19 -3.93 -0.05
N HIS A 63 15.40 -2.85 -0.01
CA HIS A 63 15.39 -1.91 1.10
C HIS A 63 13.94 -1.55 1.44
N GLY A 64 13.58 -1.70 2.72
CA GLY A 64 12.28 -1.31 3.22
C GLY A 64 11.16 -2.31 2.95
N GLN A 65 9.95 -1.91 3.30
CA GLN A 65 8.74 -2.71 3.20
C GLN A 65 7.67 -1.99 2.39
N ALA A 66 7.01 -2.68 1.48
CA ALA A 66 5.79 -2.23 0.83
C ALA A 66 4.56 -2.90 1.44
N TYR A 67 3.46 -2.20 1.44
CA TYR A 67 2.19 -2.72 1.92
C TYR A 67 1.02 -2.26 1.06
N VAL A 68 -0.03 -3.07 1.07
CA VAL A 68 -1.37 -2.69 0.63
C VAL A 68 -2.32 -2.96 1.78
N ARG A 69 -3.20 -2.00 2.09
CA ARG A 69 -4.20 -2.18 3.13
C ARG A 69 -5.58 -1.73 2.68
N VAL A 70 -6.59 -2.36 3.26
CA VAL A 70 -7.97 -1.87 3.20
C VAL A 70 -8.17 -0.92 4.38
N VAL A 71 -8.40 0.34 4.08
CA VAL A 71 -8.62 1.39 5.08
C VAL A 71 -10.04 1.29 5.65
N ARG A 72 -11.02 1.10 4.76
CA ARG A 72 -12.43 0.91 5.11
C ARG A 72 -13.22 0.38 3.91
N LEU A 73 -14.40 -0.13 4.20
CA LEU A 73 -15.39 -0.59 3.23
C LEU A 73 -16.68 0.21 3.47
N ASP A 74 -17.08 1.01 2.49
CA ASP A 74 -18.29 1.81 2.58
C ASP A 74 -19.39 1.17 1.74
N PRO A 75 -20.57 0.86 2.30
CA PRO A 75 -21.70 0.39 1.50
C PRO A 75 -22.15 1.49 0.55
N GLN A 76 -22.32 1.15 -0.72
CA GLN A 76 -22.88 2.07 -1.69
C GLN A 76 -24.41 2.07 -1.62
N ALA A 77 -24.98 3.21 -1.27
CA ALA A 77 -26.43 3.37 -1.30
C ALA A 77 -26.93 3.40 -2.75
N THR A 78 -27.65 2.38 -3.16
CA THR A 78 -28.43 2.42 -4.40
C THR A 78 -29.78 3.07 -4.12
N GLY A 79 -29.88 4.40 -4.29
CA GLY A 79 -31.14 5.13 -4.13
C GLY A 79 -31.43 5.62 -2.70
N ASN A 80 -32.50 6.43 -2.55
CA ASN A 80 -32.93 7.05 -1.32
C ASN A 80 -33.30 6.01 -0.24
N ARG A 81 -32.44 5.80 0.74
CA ARG A 81 -32.53 4.90 1.87
C ARG A 81 -32.41 3.42 1.56
N THR A 82 -31.38 2.86 2.11
CA THR A 82 -31.03 1.43 2.05
C THR A 82 -32.00 0.61 2.92
N THR A 83 -33.10 0.17 2.36
CA THR A 83 -33.80 -0.97 2.93
C THR A 83 -33.01 -2.20 2.50
N MET A 84 -32.19 -2.75 3.40
CA MET A 84 -31.48 -3.99 3.13
C MET A 84 -32.49 -5.12 2.97
N MET A 85 -32.65 -5.64 1.77
CA MET A 85 -33.31 -6.90 1.56
C MET A 85 -32.38 -8.03 2.03
N LYS A 86 -32.91 -9.00 2.80
CA LYS A 86 -32.14 -10.13 3.28
C LYS A 86 -31.46 -10.87 2.13
N CYS A 87 -30.17 -11.17 2.29
CA CYS A 87 -29.37 -12.00 1.39
C CYS A 87 -29.11 -11.39 -0.02
N GLN A 88 -29.20 -10.10 -0.19
CA GLN A 88 -28.74 -9.46 -1.43
C GLN A 88 -27.29 -8.98 -1.28
N PRO A 89 -26.46 -9.15 -2.31
CA PRO A 89 -25.10 -8.61 -2.30
C PRO A 89 -25.14 -7.08 -2.20
N ILE A 90 -24.40 -6.56 -1.26
CA ILE A 90 -24.24 -5.11 -1.06
C ILE A 90 -23.10 -4.66 -1.95
N ARG A 91 -23.34 -3.66 -2.79
CA ARG A 91 -22.24 -2.99 -3.47
C ARG A 91 -21.42 -2.21 -2.44
N VAL A 92 -20.14 -2.36 -2.50
CA VAL A 92 -19.22 -1.77 -1.54
C VAL A 92 -18.17 -0.95 -2.27
N ARG A 93 -17.84 0.21 -1.75
CA ARG A 93 -16.66 0.96 -2.14
C ARG A 93 -15.54 0.64 -1.16
N ALA A 94 -14.45 0.09 -1.68
CA ALA A 94 -13.25 -0.16 -0.89
C ALA A 94 -12.31 1.03 -0.96
N TRP A 95 -11.86 1.50 0.20
CA TRP A 95 -10.78 2.47 0.34
C TRP A 95 -9.49 1.71 0.55
N ILE A 96 -8.58 1.87 -0.37
CA ILE A 96 -7.32 1.14 -0.40
C ILE A 96 -6.17 2.13 -0.26
N GLU A 97 -5.18 1.75 0.51
CA GLU A 97 -3.92 2.45 0.59
C GLU A 97 -2.80 1.49 0.23
N ALA A 98 -1.88 1.96 -0.60
CA ALA A 98 -0.62 1.30 -0.86
C ALA A 98 0.52 2.23 -0.46
N GLY A 99 1.54 1.70 0.19
CA GLY A 99 2.66 2.50 0.64
C GLY A 99 3.95 1.72 0.73
N VAL A 100 5.02 2.46 0.96
CA VAL A 100 6.34 1.90 1.18
C VAL A 100 7.05 2.67 2.29
N TYR A 101 7.68 1.94 3.20
CA TYR A 101 8.58 2.49 4.21
C TYR A 101 10.02 2.14 3.87
N ARG A 102 10.90 3.11 4.10
CA ARG A 102 12.34 3.00 3.87
C ARG A 102 13.10 3.57 5.04
N CYS A 103 14.31 3.07 5.25
CA CYS A 103 15.24 3.72 6.15
C CYS A 103 15.66 5.08 5.61
N VAL A 104 15.74 6.02 6.51
CA VAL A 104 16.21 7.38 6.23
C VAL A 104 17.46 7.68 7.07
N PRO A 105 18.35 8.53 6.59
CA PRO A 105 19.45 9.00 7.39
C PRO A 105 18.90 9.69 8.64
N VAL A 106 19.14 9.08 9.79
CA VAL A 106 18.85 9.69 11.10
C VAL A 106 20.17 10.10 11.72
N GLY A 107 20.19 11.27 12.32
CA GLY A 107 21.40 11.75 12.99
C GLY A 107 21.80 10.82 14.12
N GLY A 108 23.08 10.38 14.07
CA GLY A 108 23.77 9.82 15.20
C GLY A 108 24.46 10.94 16.01
N GLU A 109 25.80 10.90 16.11
CA GLU A 109 26.57 12.00 16.70
C GLU A 109 26.55 13.27 15.81
N GLU A 110 26.44 13.09 14.49
CA GLU A 110 26.31 14.18 13.51
C GLU A 110 24.97 14.13 12.77
N PRO A 111 24.30 15.29 12.55
CA PRO A 111 23.06 15.33 11.78
C PRO A 111 23.36 15.01 10.31
N PRO A 112 22.40 14.38 9.56
CA PRO A 112 22.59 14.10 8.15
C PRO A 112 22.77 15.39 7.34
N THR A 113 23.69 15.34 6.39
CA THR A 113 24.01 16.45 5.48
C THR A 113 22.83 16.81 4.57
N CYS A 114 22.90 17.98 3.94
CA CYS A 114 21.90 18.40 2.96
C CYS A 114 21.85 17.44 1.76
N ASP A 115 22.99 16.93 1.33
CA ASP A 115 23.08 16.02 0.18
C ASP A 115 22.44 14.68 0.49
N GLU A 116 22.71 14.09 1.66
CA GLU A 116 22.08 12.84 2.09
C GLU A 116 20.55 12.96 2.21
N ARG A 117 20.07 14.08 2.73
CA ARG A 117 18.63 14.38 2.79
C ARG A 117 18.01 14.52 1.40
N THR A 118 18.72 15.17 0.50
CA THR A 118 18.28 15.40 -0.88
C THR A 118 18.22 14.08 -1.65
N GLU A 119 19.24 13.21 -1.50
CA GLU A 119 19.26 11.89 -2.12
C GLU A 119 18.09 11.02 -1.61
N SER A 120 17.88 11.02 -0.31
CA SER A 120 16.72 10.33 0.31
C SER A 120 15.39 10.85 -0.24
N ALA A 121 15.23 12.17 -0.39
CA ALA A 121 14.01 12.77 -0.93
C ALA A 121 13.78 12.36 -2.40
N TRP A 122 14.81 12.30 -3.24
CA TRP A 122 14.69 11.78 -4.60
C TRP A 122 14.27 10.32 -4.64
N GLY A 123 14.76 9.52 -3.69
CA GLY A 123 14.32 8.14 -3.50
C GLY A 123 12.82 8.05 -3.27
N PHE A 124 12.26 8.84 -2.35
CA PHE A 124 10.81 8.86 -2.08
C PHE A 124 9.98 9.38 -3.24
N ILE A 125 10.49 10.34 -4.02
CA ILE A 125 9.81 10.81 -5.24
C ILE A 125 9.72 9.68 -6.27
N ARG A 126 10.75 8.83 -6.40
CA ARG A 126 10.72 7.65 -7.27
C ARG A 126 9.73 6.60 -6.76
N ASP A 127 9.72 6.31 -5.48
CA ASP A 127 8.74 5.41 -4.85
C ASP A 127 7.31 5.93 -5.07
N ALA A 128 7.08 7.22 -4.86
CA ALA A 128 5.80 7.87 -5.11
C ALA A 128 5.32 7.68 -6.56
N ARG A 129 6.23 7.80 -7.52
CA ARG A 129 5.93 7.55 -8.94
C ARG A 129 5.57 6.08 -9.18
N ALA A 130 6.35 5.13 -8.62
CA ALA A 130 6.11 3.70 -8.77
C ALA A 130 4.73 3.30 -8.22
N LEU A 131 4.35 3.82 -7.04
CA LEU A 131 3.02 3.58 -6.47
C LEU A 131 1.89 4.09 -7.36
N ARG A 132 2.02 5.31 -7.93
CA ARG A 132 1.02 5.84 -8.88
C ARG A 132 0.93 4.98 -10.14
N THR A 133 2.07 4.52 -10.66
CA THR A 133 2.10 3.63 -11.83
C THR A 133 1.40 2.31 -11.51
N ALA A 134 1.64 1.72 -10.34
CA ALA A 134 0.95 0.51 -9.91
C ALA A 134 -0.58 0.70 -9.88
N VAL A 135 -1.08 1.81 -9.31
CA VAL A 135 -2.53 2.10 -9.31
C VAL A 135 -3.08 2.26 -10.72
N ALA A 136 -2.36 2.98 -11.60
CA ALA A 136 -2.84 3.29 -12.94
C ALA A 136 -2.75 2.12 -13.94
N CYS A 137 -1.75 1.24 -13.77
CA CYS A 137 -1.39 0.26 -14.81
C CYS A 137 -1.61 -1.20 -14.39
N CYS A 138 -1.96 -1.48 -13.12
CA CYS A 138 -2.19 -2.85 -12.67
C CYS A 138 -3.40 -3.49 -13.36
N ASP A 139 -3.18 -4.64 -14.00
CA ASP A 139 -4.23 -5.35 -14.73
C ASP A 139 -5.41 -5.76 -13.84
N ALA A 140 -5.16 -6.05 -12.57
CA ALA A 140 -6.20 -6.41 -11.61
C ALA A 140 -7.22 -5.29 -11.36
N LEU A 141 -6.85 -4.04 -11.62
CA LEU A 141 -7.66 -2.85 -11.40
C LEU A 141 -8.25 -2.25 -12.70
N LYS A 142 -7.84 -2.73 -13.88
CA LYS A 142 -8.23 -2.15 -15.18
C LYS A 142 -9.73 -2.03 -15.44
N LYS A 143 -10.52 -2.91 -14.82
CA LYS A 143 -11.98 -2.94 -15.01
C LYS A 143 -12.73 -2.15 -13.94
N ASP A 144 -12.02 -1.68 -12.93
CA ASP A 144 -12.63 -0.98 -11.80
C ASP A 144 -12.64 0.52 -12.06
N ARG A 145 -13.66 1.18 -11.54
CA ARG A 145 -13.64 2.64 -11.45
C ARG A 145 -12.74 3.03 -10.30
N ILE A 146 -11.58 3.57 -10.63
CA ILE A 146 -10.61 4.05 -9.65
C ILE A 146 -10.80 5.55 -9.45
N GLU A 147 -10.90 5.97 -8.21
CA GLU A 147 -10.85 7.37 -7.82
C GLU A 147 -9.62 7.59 -6.95
N PHE A 148 -8.65 8.33 -7.49
CA PHE A 148 -7.42 8.66 -6.78
C PHE A 148 -7.72 9.75 -5.74
N MET A 149 -7.37 9.51 -4.49
CA MET A 149 -7.71 10.40 -3.37
C MET A 149 -6.55 11.29 -2.96
N SER A 150 -5.43 10.70 -2.61
CA SER A 150 -4.25 11.42 -2.14
C SER A 150 -2.97 10.63 -2.34
N GLN A 151 -1.86 11.35 -2.22
CA GLN A 151 -0.54 10.75 -2.09
C GLN A 151 0.23 11.55 -1.05
N ASP A 152 0.57 10.91 0.05
CA ASP A 152 1.08 11.57 1.23
C ASP A 152 2.44 10.99 1.65
N PRO A 153 3.42 11.87 1.97
CA PRO A 153 4.62 11.44 2.67
C PRO A 153 4.27 11.12 4.12
N SER A 154 4.91 10.10 4.69
CA SER A 154 4.83 9.83 6.12
C SER A 154 5.93 10.56 6.88
N SER A 155 5.64 10.89 8.14
CA SER A 155 6.65 11.44 9.05
C SER A 155 7.72 10.40 9.35
N VAL A 156 8.91 10.88 9.69
CA VAL A 156 10.00 10.01 10.17
C VAL A 156 9.66 9.47 11.56
N SER A 157 9.75 8.15 11.73
CA SER A 157 9.59 7.47 13.00
C SER A 157 10.55 6.28 13.06
N GLY A 158 11.28 6.13 14.16
CA GLY A 158 12.21 5.01 14.35
C GLY A 158 13.28 4.86 13.25
N GLY A 159 13.69 5.95 12.59
CA GLY A 159 14.63 5.88 11.47
C GLY A 159 13.99 5.46 10.15
N CYS A 160 12.68 5.35 10.09
CA CYS A 160 11.92 5.03 8.90
C CYS A 160 11.08 6.23 8.44
N SER A 161 10.91 6.38 7.14
CA SER A 161 9.94 7.27 6.51
C SER A 161 9.31 6.58 5.32
N GLY A 162 8.30 7.17 4.71
CA GLY A 162 7.62 6.51 3.61
C GLY A 162 6.79 7.45 2.77
N VAL A 163 6.12 6.87 1.83
CA VAL A 163 5.09 7.51 1.02
C VAL A 163 3.96 6.53 0.79
N SER A 164 2.74 7.02 0.80
CA SER A 164 1.57 6.22 0.47
C SER A 164 0.69 6.90 -0.58
N VAL A 165 -0.14 6.10 -1.24
CA VAL A 165 -1.20 6.50 -2.15
C VAL A 165 -2.52 5.92 -1.66
N GLN A 166 -3.57 6.75 -1.64
CA GLN A 166 -4.92 6.30 -1.32
C GLN A 166 -5.84 6.45 -2.53
N PHE A 167 -6.66 5.45 -2.75
CA PHE A 167 -7.64 5.42 -3.83
C PHE A 167 -8.85 4.57 -3.45
N THR A 168 -9.93 4.69 -4.20
CA THR A 168 -11.12 3.86 -4.02
C THR A 168 -11.40 3.02 -5.25
N ILE A 169 -12.01 1.86 -5.03
CA ILE A 169 -12.58 1.00 -6.07
C ILE A 169 -14.00 0.62 -5.70
N ASP A 170 -14.87 0.46 -6.70
CA ASP A 170 -16.23 -0.05 -6.54
C ASP A 170 -16.23 -1.57 -6.75
N LEU A 171 -16.83 -2.33 -5.80
CA LEU A 171 -16.91 -3.79 -5.79
C LEU A 171 -18.32 -4.29 -6.10
#